data_c2d54470ee4d214a8a4627546d442992
#
_entry.id   c2d54470ee4d214a8a4627546d442992
#
_cell.length_a   1.000
_cell.length_b   1.000
_cell.length_c   1.000
_cell.angle_alpha   90.00
_cell.angle_beta   90.00
_cell.angle_gamma   90.00
#
_symmetry.space_group_name_H-M   'P 1'
#
loop_
_entity.id
_entity.type
_entity.pdbx_description
1 polymer ?
#
loop_
_entity_poly.entity_id
_entity_poly.type
_entity_poly.pdbx_seq_one_letter_code
_entity_poly.pdbx_strand_id
1 'polypeptide(L)'
;MWGIVPAAGRGSRIQPLAFSKELLPVGSRLDHGVERPCAVSEYLVNRLILGGADKICFVISPGKSDIMEYFGGQYGATSIAYVVQPRPAGLCDAIFCANALISRQEAVLVGLPDTVWFPEGALAELPDDILSFLLFPVERPEFFDAVVLDQNERVLEIQVKQANAASNWIWGAFKMPGHVFAELRDLWRAPERGDEYIGTLVNAYLARGGRACGIKAGRAYVDVGTLHGYRAAISLLAEAGATPQAGTRARAAEWPAPFKHMHAITEEEVQVR
;
A
#
# COMPACT_ATOMS: atom_id res chain seq x y z
N MET A 1 -5.61 -6.87 13.76
CA MET A 1 -5.50 -7.03 12.28
C MET A 1 -4.20 -6.39 11.80
N TRP A 2 -3.49 -7.05 10.88
CA TRP A 2 -2.26 -6.52 10.29
C TRP A 2 -2.49 -5.81 8.96
N GLY A 3 -1.87 -4.65 8.77
CA GLY A 3 -1.68 -4.04 7.47
C GLY A 3 -0.27 -4.34 6.95
N ILE A 4 -0.12 -4.96 5.78
CA ILE A 4 1.17 -5.20 5.15
C ILE A 4 1.40 -4.17 4.04
N VAL A 5 2.55 -3.50 4.10
CA VAL A 5 3.00 -2.46 3.18
C VAL A 5 4.27 -2.94 2.47
N PRO A 6 4.17 -3.52 1.26
CA PRO A 6 5.33 -4.03 0.51
C PRO A 6 6.12 -2.87 -0.13
N ALA A 7 7.08 -2.35 0.60
CA ALA A 7 7.89 -1.18 0.25
C ALA A 7 9.31 -1.53 -0.26
N ALA A 8 9.61 -2.81 -0.53
CA ALA A 8 10.95 -3.25 -0.93
C ALA A 8 11.33 -3.00 -2.40
N GLY A 9 10.37 -2.59 -3.24
CA GLY A 9 10.56 -2.39 -4.67
C GLY A 9 11.55 -1.27 -5.01
N ARG A 10 12.37 -1.45 -6.05
CA ARG A 10 13.41 -0.47 -6.47
C ARG A 10 12.85 0.83 -7.06
N GLY A 11 11.62 0.83 -7.57
CA GLY A 11 10.99 2.02 -8.16
C GLY A 11 11.70 2.56 -9.41
N SER A 12 12.29 1.71 -10.23
CA SER A 12 13.15 2.07 -11.37
C SER A 12 12.50 3.03 -12.38
N ARG A 13 11.16 3.00 -12.50
CA ARG A 13 10.41 3.87 -13.43
C ARG A 13 10.37 5.36 -13.04
N ILE A 14 10.63 5.67 -11.76
CA ILE A 14 10.61 7.06 -11.25
C ILE A 14 11.99 7.52 -10.75
N GLN A 15 13.01 6.65 -10.80
CA GLN A 15 14.38 7.01 -10.44
C GLN A 15 15.03 7.96 -11.47
N PRO A 16 16.06 8.77 -11.08
CA PRO A 16 16.73 8.76 -9.77
C PRO A 16 16.03 9.62 -8.72
N LEU A 17 15.97 9.12 -7.48
CA LEU A 17 15.47 9.83 -6.29
C LEU A 17 16.54 9.76 -5.19
N ALA A 18 16.63 10.81 -4.38
CA ALA A 18 17.55 10.86 -3.24
C ALA A 18 17.04 10.07 -2.01
N PHE A 19 15.82 9.55 -2.07
CA PHE A 19 15.12 8.84 -1.00
C PHE A 19 14.18 7.79 -1.58
N SER A 20 13.59 6.97 -0.72
CA SER A 20 12.64 5.94 -1.12
C SER A 20 11.39 6.53 -1.78
N LYS A 21 10.96 5.97 -2.93
CA LYS A 21 9.78 6.46 -3.68
C LYS A 21 8.51 6.54 -2.85
N GLU A 22 8.40 5.70 -1.83
CA GLU A 22 7.31 5.65 -0.88
C GLU A 22 7.19 6.93 -0.04
N LEU A 23 8.26 7.74 -0.01
CA LEU A 23 8.31 9.03 0.69
C LEU A 23 8.12 10.24 -0.25
N LEU A 24 7.74 10.02 -1.52
CA LEU A 24 7.43 11.11 -2.45
C LEU A 24 6.31 12.00 -1.89
N PRO A 25 6.52 13.32 -1.78
CA PRO A 25 5.49 14.25 -1.30
C PRO A 25 4.46 14.48 -2.42
N VAL A 26 3.24 13.99 -2.26
CA VAL A 26 2.17 14.10 -3.29
C VAL A 26 1.03 15.02 -2.87
N GLY A 27 0.95 15.38 -1.62
CA GLY A 27 -0.06 16.28 -1.06
C GLY A 27 0.42 16.86 0.24
N SER A 28 -0.51 17.34 1.06
CA SER A 28 -0.22 17.94 2.35
C SER A 28 -1.14 17.39 3.45
N ARG A 29 -0.74 17.59 4.69
CA ARG A 29 -1.55 17.37 5.88
C ARG A 29 -1.39 18.53 6.85
N LEU A 30 -2.37 18.73 7.73
CA LEU A 30 -2.23 19.65 8.86
C LEU A 30 -1.58 18.93 10.05
N ASP A 31 -0.46 19.48 10.49
CA ASP A 31 0.27 19.02 11.67
C ASP A 31 0.32 20.18 12.68
N HIS A 32 -0.39 20.04 13.81
CA HIS A 32 -0.56 21.11 14.79
C HIS A 32 -0.98 22.48 14.20
N GLY A 33 -1.84 22.47 13.16
CA GLY A 33 -2.33 23.67 12.49
C GLY A 33 -1.37 24.23 11.44
N VAL A 34 -0.22 23.59 11.20
CA VAL A 34 0.75 23.95 10.15
C VAL A 34 0.62 22.94 9.01
N GLU A 35 0.52 23.44 7.79
CA GLU A 35 0.51 22.58 6.61
C GLU A 35 1.90 22.00 6.36
N ARG A 36 1.96 20.66 6.21
CA ARG A 36 3.18 19.89 5.99
C ARG A 36 3.02 18.99 4.76
N PRO A 37 4.11 18.70 4.01
CA PRO A 37 4.07 17.70 2.96
C PRO A 37 3.61 16.33 3.50
N CYS A 38 2.85 15.58 2.69
CA CYS A 38 2.39 14.24 2.99
C CYS A 38 3.04 13.25 2.02
N ALA A 39 3.73 12.24 2.55
CA ALA A 39 4.33 11.19 1.74
C ALA A 39 3.25 10.29 1.13
N VAL A 40 3.48 9.77 -0.09
CA VAL A 40 2.51 8.91 -0.78
C VAL A 40 2.12 7.69 0.05
N SER A 41 3.05 7.09 0.78
CA SER A 41 2.75 5.93 1.64
C SER A 41 1.89 6.25 2.86
N GLU A 42 1.82 7.50 3.31
CA GLU A 42 0.90 7.89 4.40
C GLU A 42 -0.56 7.70 4.00
N TYR A 43 -0.90 7.90 2.72
CA TYR A 43 -2.26 7.65 2.23
C TYR A 43 -2.65 6.18 2.40
N LEU A 44 -1.75 5.24 2.07
CA LEU A 44 -2.01 3.83 2.31
C LEU A 44 -2.11 3.51 3.81
N VAL A 45 -1.16 4.00 4.62
CA VAL A 45 -1.16 3.78 6.08
C VAL A 45 -2.49 4.21 6.70
N ASN A 46 -2.96 5.41 6.38
CA ASN A 46 -4.26 5.90 6.84
C ASN A 46 -5.43 5.01 6.40
N ARG A 47 -5.43 4.54 5.15
CA ARG A 47 -6.47 3.66 4.62
C ARG A 47 -6.48 2.28 5.27
N LEU A 48 -5.29 1.73 5.55
CA LEU A 48 -5.18 0.48 6.31
C LEU A 48 -5.75 0.63 7.73
N ILE A 49 -5.47 1.76 8.40
CA ILE A 49 -6.03 2.08 9.72
C ILE A 49 -7.55 2.23 9.64
N LEU A 50 -8.08 2.96 8.66
CA LEU A 50 -9.52 3.07 8.42
C LEU A 50 -10.17 1.72 8.10
N GLY A 51 -9.44 0.82 7.47
CA GLY A 51 -9.84 -0.57 7.21
C GLY A 51 -9.75 -1.49 8.43
N GLY A 52 -9.32 -0.98 9.59
CA GLY A 52 -9.27 -1.71 10.86
C GLY A 52 -7.90 -2.27 11.25
N ALA A 53 -6.81 -1.94 10.55
CA ALA A 53 -5.47 -2.34 10.95
C ALA A 53 -5.04 -1.60 12.24
N ASP A 54 -4.67 -2.35 13.25
CA ASP A 54 -4.10 -1.86 14.52
C ASP A 54 -2.58 -2.07 14.61
N LYS A 55 -2.03 -2.79 13.64
CA LYS A 55 -0.60 -3.07 13.46
C LYS A 55 -0.24 -2.97 11.99
N ILE A 56 0.88 -2.35 11.65
CA ILE A 56 1.38 -2.23 10.27
C ILE A 56 2.77 -2.84 10.17
N CYS A 57 2.98 -3.63 9.13
CA CYS A 57 4.28 -4.17 8.78
C CYS A 57 4.76 -3.56 7.46
N PHE A 58 5.78 -2.73 7.51
CA PHE A 58 6.52 -2.35 6.31
C PHE A 58 7.51 -3.45 5.95
N VAL A 59 7.43 -3.94 4.72
CA VAL A 59 8.44 -4.82 4.16
C VAL A 59 9.37 -3.99 3.29
N ILE A 60 10.58 -3.76 3.75
CA ILE A 60 11.57 -2.88 3.12
C ILE A 60 12.74 -3.67 2.54
N SER A 61 13.48 -3.11 1.61
CA SER A 61 14.77 -3.65 1.17
C SER A 61 15.94 -3.05 1.98
N PRO A 62 17.11 -3.69 2.02
CA PRO A 62 18.32 -3.05 2.54
C PRO A 62 18.56 -1.71 1.82
N GLY A 63 18.84 -0.66 2.55
CA GLY A 63 19.04 0.69 1.99
C GLY A 63 17.78 1.57 1.98
N LYS A 64 16.64 1.10 2.49
CA LYS A 64 15.43 1.89 2.69
C LYS A 64 15.18 2.21 4.18
N SER A 65 16.25 2.52 4.92
CA SER A 65 16.17 2.94 6.33
C SER A 65 15.43 4.26 6.52
N ASP A 66 15.40 5.10 5.49
CA ASP A 66 14.66 6.36 5.45
C ASP A 66 13.15 6.18 5.72
N ILE A 67 12.56 5.05 5.30
CA ILE A 67 11.17 4.70 5.66
C ILE A 67 11.03 4.49 7.16
N MET A 68 11.99 3.79 7.79
CA MET A 68 11.99 3.57 9.25
C MET A 68 12.19 4.89 10.01
N GLU A 69 13.06 5.75 9.51
CA GLU A 69 13.32 7.07 10.08
C GLU A 69 12.07 7.97 9.96
N TYR A 70 11.34 7.85 8.85
CA TYR A 70 10.14 8.63 8.59
C TYR A 70 8.97 8.23 9.48
N PHE A 71 8.65 6.94 9.56
CA PHE A 71 7.46 6.44 10.27
C PHE A 71 7.72 6.10 11.74
N GLY A 72 8.94 5.79 12.13
CA GLY A 72 9.27 5.33 13.47
C GLY A 72 8.61 4.01 13.84
N GLY A 73 8.38 3.78 15.12
CA GLY A 73 7.76 2.55 15.66
C GLY A 73 6.24 2.64 15.84
N GLN A 74 5.63 3.81 15.57
CA GLN A 74 4.22 4.05 15.83
C GLN A 74 3.68 5.16 14.92
N TYR A 75 2.47 4.99 14.39
CA TYR A 75 1.74 6.01 13.64
C TYR A 75 0.36 6.19 14.25
N GLY A 76 0.14 7.32 14.96
CA GLY A 76 -1.03 7.50 15.81
C GLY A 76 -1.08 6.45 16.92
N ALA A 77 -2.15 5.70 17.03
CA ALA A 77 -2.30 4.57 17.95
C ALA A 77 -1.82 3.23 17.38
N THR A 78 -1.41 3.19 16.12
CA THR A 78 -1.06 1.97 15.39
C THR A 78 0.43 1.66 15.52
N SER A 79 0.77 0.44 15.95
CA SER A 79 2.15 -0.02 16.04
C SER A 79 2.72 -0.33 14.67
N ILE A 80 3.99 0.02 14.43
CA ILE A 80 4.70 -0.26 13.18
C ILE A 80 5.84 -1.24 13.42
N ALA A 81 5.87 -2.29 12.62
CA ALA A 81 6.97 -3.25 12.53
C ALA A 81 7.64 -3.16 11.15
N TYR A 82 8.90 -3.55 11.08
CA TYR A 82 9.68 -3.60 9.85
C TYR A 82 10.25 -4.98 9.62
N VAL A 83 10.11 -5.47 8.40
CA VAL A 83 10.71 -6.73 7.95
C VAL A 83 11.53 -6.45 6.70
N VAL A 84 12.69 -7.07 6.58
CA VAL A 84 13.57 -6.86 5.45
C VAL A 84 13.39 -7.98 4.41
N GLN A 85 13.05 -7.59 3.18
CA GLN A 85 13.20 -8.44 2.01
C GLN A 85 14.65 -8.33 1.52
N PRO A 86 15.49 -9.34 1.69
CA PRO A 86 16.93 -9.19 1.46
C PRO A 86 17.31 -9.08 -0.02
N ARG A 87 16.47 -9.61 -0.91
CA ARG A 87 16.64 -9.58 -2.38
C ARG A 87 15.31 -9.31 -3.05
N PRO A 88 15.27 -8.52 -4.13
CA PRO A 88 14.05 -8.31 -4.89
C PRO A 88 13.59 -9.62 -5.55
N ALA A 89 12.47 -10.18 -5.09
CA ALA A 89 11.91 -11.44 -5.59
C ALA A 89 10.38 -11.33 -5.85
N GLY A 90 9.91 -10.12 -6.16
CA GLY A 90 8.53 -9.86 -6.49
C GLY A 90 7.64 -9.52 -5.29
N LEU A 91 6.36 -9.26 -5.60
CA LEU A 91 5.37 -8.81 -4.61
C LEU A 91 4.98 -9.94 -3.65
N CYS A 92 4.83 -11.17 -4.13
CA CYS A 92 4.49 -12.31 -3.29
C CYS A 92 5.56 -12.54 -2.21
N ASP A 93 6.85 -12.52 -2.58
CA ASP A 93 7.95 -12.67 -1.63
C ASP A 93 7.91 -11.56 -0.57
N ALA A 94 7.71 -10.29 -0.99
CA ALA A 94 7.59 -9.18 -0.06
C ALA A 94 6.44 -9.39 0.94
N ILE A 95 5.25 -9.76 0.48
CA ILE A 95 4.09 -10.01 1.35
C ILE A 95 4.40 -11.13 2.35
N PHE A 96 4.98 -12.24 1.89
CA PHE A 96 5.24 -13.40 2.75
C PHE A 96 6.47 -13.25 3.65
N CYS A 97 7.34 -12.25 3.45
CA CYS A 97 8.35 -11.87 4.44
C CYS A 97 7.72 -11.51 5.80
N ALA A 98 6.50 -10.99 5.83
CA ALA A 98 5.78 -10.67 7.06
C ALA A 98 5.22 -11.91 7.81
N ASN A 99 5.38 -13.14 7.28
CA ASN A 99 4.75 -14.34 7.80
C ASN A 99 5.00 -14.60 9.30
N ALA A 100 6.20 -14.28 9.80
CA ALA A 100 6.52 -14.50 11.21
C ALA A 100 5.67 -13.68 12.19
N LEU A 101 5.01 -12.61 11.69
CA LEU A 101 4.18 -11.71 12.48
C LEU A 101 2.69 -12.11 12.43
N ILE A 102 2.28 -12.87 11.41
CA ILE A 102 0.87 -13.13 11.11
C ILE A 102 0.44 -14.45 11.74
N SER A 103 -0.58 -14.39 12.59
CA SER A 103 -1.25 -15.59 13.10
C SER A 103 -2.43 -16.00 12.19
N ARG A 104 -2.81 -17.29 12.24
CA ARG A 104 -3.96 -17.80 11.46
C ARG A 104 -5.31 -17.18 11.86
N GLN A 105 -5.39 -16.59 13.05
CA GLN A 105 -6.60 -15.97 13.60
C GLN A 105 -6.73 -14.49 13.28
N GLU A 106 -5.67 -13.86 12.82
CA GLU A 106 -5.65 -12.43 12.50
C GLU A 106 -5.94 -12.21 11.01
N ALA A 107 -6.78 -11.24 10.71
CA ALA A 107 -6.95 -10.80 9.32
C ALA A 107 -5.77 -9.92 8.87
N VAL A 108 -5.54 -9.93 7.57
CA VAL A 108 -4.46 -9.21 6.90
C VAL A 108 -5.03 -8.30 5.83
N LEU A 109 -4.67 -7.03 5.85
CA LEU A 109 -4.86 -6.07 4.77
C LEU A 109 -3.54 -5.87 4.03
N VAL A 110 -3.59 -5.78 2.70
CA VAL A 110 -2.41 -5.50 1.86
C VAL A 110 -2.75 -4.40 0.87
N GLY A 111 -1.88 -3.41 0.74
CA GLY A 111 -1.97 -2.37 -0.28
C GLY A 111 -0.59 -1.92 -0.75
N LEU A 112 -0.52 -1.20 -1.86
CA LEU A 112 0.73 -0.73 -2.45
C LEU A 112 1.06 0.68 -1.96
N PRO A 113 2.28 0.93 -1.43
CA PRO A 113 2.65 2.19 -0.77
C PRO A 113 2.86 3.38 -1.72
N ASP A 114 2.88 3.13 -3.01
CA ASP A 114 3.06 4.12 -4.06
C ASP A 114 1.76 4.38 -4.84
N THR A 115 0.62 4.28 -4.18
CA THR A 115 -0.69 4.51 -4.78
C THR A 115 -1.54 5.49 -3.97
N VAL A 116 -2.34 6.28 -4.68
CA VAL A 116 -3.38 7.15 -4.09
C VAL A 116 -4.71 6.76 -4.70
N TRP A 117 -5.73 6.57 -3.86
CA TRP A 117 -7.05 6.14 -4.30
C TRP A 117 -8.17 6.60 -3.38
N PHE A 118 -9.40 6.64 -3.90
CA PHE A 118 -10.62 7.04 -3.20
C PHE A 118 -11.76 6.06 -3.47
N PRO A 119 -12.74 5.94 -2.54
CA PRO A 119 -12.86 6.64 -1.26
C PRO A 119 -11.88 6.08 -0.22
N GLU A 120 -11.54 6.90 0.79
CA GLU A 120 -10.52 6.54 1.79
C GLU A 120 -10.92 5.33 2.66
N GLY A 121 -12.18 5.24 3.02
CA GLY A 121 -12.71 4.19 3.89
C GLY A 121 -13.09 2.87 3.19
N ALA A 122 -12.87 2.75 1.88
CA ALA A 122 -13.36 1.62 1.09
C ALA A 122 -12.84 0.24 1.55
N LEU A 123 -11.70 0.17 2.23
CA LEU A 123 -11.19 -1.09 2.80
C LEU A 123 -12.10 -1.67 3.90
N ALA A 124 -12.86 -0.84 4.59
CA ALA A 124 -13.81 -1.30 5.60
C ALA A 124 -15.01 -2.07 5.01
N GLU A 125 -15.26 -1.94 3.70
CA GLU A 125 -16.33 -2.66 3.00
C GLU A 125 -15.95 -4.12 2.66
N LEU A 126 -14.65 -4.47 2.78
CA LEU A 126 -14.19 -5.82 2.47
C LEU A 126 -14.58 -6.82 3.56
N PRO A 127 -15.20 -7.97 3.22
CA PRO A 127 -15.53 -9.02 4.17
C PRO A 127 -14.28 -9.60 4.87
N ASP A 128 -14.48 -10.09 6.09
CA ASP A 128 -13.40 -10.60 6.97
C ASP A 128 -13.11 -12.09 6.79
N ASP A 129 -14.03 -12.84 6.20
CA ASP A 129 -14.06 -14.30 6.20
C ASP A 129 -13.57 -14.94 4.88
N ILE A 130 -13.24 -14.13 3.88
CA ILE A 130 -12.81 -14.57 2.54
C ILE A 130 -11.70 -13.67 2.01
N LEU A 131 -10.87 -14.19 1.09
CA LEU A 131 -9.98 -13.32 0.29
C LEU A 131 -10.82 -12.35 -0.53
N SER A 132 -10.65 -11.06 -0.31
CA SER A 132 -11.47 -10.01 -0.91
C SER A 132 -10.61 -8.89 -1.48
N PHE A 133 -10.91 -8.46 -2.71
CA PHE A 133 -10.19 -7.43 -3.43
C PHE A 133 -11.01 -6.14 -3.49
N LEU A 134 -10.41 -5.01 -3.12
CA LEU A 134 -10.95 -3.69 -3.38
C LEU A 134 -10.64 -3.32 -4.82
N LEU A 135 -11.69 -3.11 -5.63
CA LEU A 135 -11.58 -2.89 -7.06
C LEU A 135 -11.82 -1.43 -7.44
N PHE A 136 -11.05 -0.99 -8.44
CA PHE A 136 -11.09 0.35 -9.01
C PHE A 136 -11.27 0.30 -10.51
N PRO A 137 -12.13 1.18 -11.10
CA PRO A 137 -12.24 1.28 -12.54
C PRO A 137 -11.04 2.04 -13.11
N VAL A 138 -10.48 1.54 -14.23
CA VAL A 138 -9.40 2.20 -14.96
C VAL A 138 -9.69 2.22 -16.46
N GLU A 139 -9.17 3.22 -17.16
CA GLU A 139 -9.31 3.32 -18.61
C GLU A 139 -8.36 2.36 -19.36
N ARG A 140 -7.22 2.05 -18.74
CA ARG A 140 -6.13 1.28 -19.37
C ARG A 140 -5.73 0.08 -18.51
N PRO A 141 -6.59 -0.96 -18.43
CA PRO A 141 -6.37 -2.13 -17.58
C PRO A 141 -5.11 -2.95 -17.95
N GLU A 142 -4.61 -2.83 -19.17
CA GLU A 142 -3.40 -3.52 -19.63
C GLU A 142 -2.13 -3.17 -18.85
N PHE A 143 -2.13 -2.08 -18.08
CA PHE A 143 -1.01 -1.73 -17.21
C PHE A 143 -1.11 -2.30 -15.80
N PHE A 144 -2.22 -2.92 -15.46
CA PHE A 144 -2.57 -3.38 -14.13
C PHE A 144 -2.98 -4.86 -14.11
N ASP A 145 -3.34 -5.34 -12.98
CA ASP A 145 -3.89 -6.68 -12.79
C ASP A 145 -5.43 -6.57 -12.75
N ALA A 146 -6.06 -6.81 -13.91
CA ALA A 146 -7.51 -6.73 -14.08
C ALA A 146 -8.20 -7.93 -13.45
N VAL A 147 -9.31 -7.70 -12.74
CA VAL A 147 -10.07 -8.73 -12.03
C VAL A 147 -11.35 -9.04 -12.78
N VAL A 148 -11.53 -10.29 -13.17
CA VAL A 148 -12.73 -10.80 -13.81
C VAL A 148 -13.63 -11.42 -12.75
N LEU A 149 -14.89 -10.96 -12.68
CA LEU A 149 -15.89 -11.43 -11.72
C LEU A 149 -17.04 -12.17 -12.41
N ASP A 150 -17.66 -13.07 -11.68
CA ASP A 150 -18.98 -13.59 -12.01
C ASP A 150 -20.12 -12.64 -11.57
N GLN A 151 -21.36 -13.06 -11.81
CA GLN A 151 -22.57 -12.29 -11.46
C GLN A 151 -22.78 -12.13 -9.94
N ASN A 152 -22.07 -12.92 -9.13
CA ASN A 152 -22.13 -12.91 -7.66
C ASN A 152 -20.89 -12.28 -7.04
N GLU A 153 -20.15 -11.45 -7.80
CA GLU A 153 -18.91 -10.78 -7.38
C GLU A 153 -17.77 -11.75 -6.97
N ARG A 154 -17.84 -13.02 -7.37
CA ARG A 154 -16.75 -13.97 -7.17
C ARG A 154 -15.65 -13.73 -8.19
N VAL A 155 -14.40 -13.77 -7.75
CA VAL A 155 -13.26 -13.69 -8.65
C VAL A 155 -13.14 -14.99 -9.45
N LEU A 156 -13.20 -14.86 -10.78
CA LEU A 156 -12.97 -15.96 -11.72
C LEU A 156 -11.51 -16.06 -12.12
N GLU A 157 -10.87 -14.90 -12.36
CA GLU A 157 -9.50 -14.78 -12.82
C GLU A 157 -8.94 -13.39 -12.51
N ILE A 158 -7.63 -13.31 -12.26
CA ILE A 158 -6.86 -12.06 -12.28
C ILE A 158 -5.95 -12.07 -13.49
N GLN A 159 -6.19 -11.17 -14.42
CA GLN A 159 -5.45 -11.01 -15.67
C GLN A 159 -4.29 -10.05 -15.47
N VAL A 160 -3.10 -10.62 -15.21
CA VAL A 160 -1.89 -9.84 -14.90
C VAL A 160 -1.36 -9.17 -16.15
N LYS A 161 -1.51 -7.84 -16.24
CA LYS A 161 -1.00 -6.98 -17.33
C LYS A 161 -1.27 -7.52 -18.73
N GLN A 162 -2.48 -8.00 -18.96
CA GLN A 162 -2.88 -8.53 -20.26
C GLN A 162 -3.32 -7.40 -21.21
N ALA A 163 -2.81 -7.42 -22.44
CA ALA A 163 -3.11 -6.40 -23.45
C ALA A 163 -4.61 -6.30 -23.79
N ASN A 164 -5.33 -7.44 -23.74
CA ASN A 164 -6.77 -7.52 -23.99
C ASN A 164 -7.49 -7.99 -22.72
N ALA A 165 -7.38 -7.20 -21.64
CA ALA A 165 -8.07 -7.51 -20.40
C ALA A 165 -9.58 -7.53 -20.61
N ALA A 166 -10.25 -8.55 -20.08
CA ALA A 166 -11.71 -8.72 -20.15
C ALA A 166 -12.47 -7.82 -19.18
N SER A 167 -11.76 -7.14 -18.28
CA SER A 167 -12.32 -6.25 -17.26
C SER A 167 -11.51 -4.96 -17.20
N ASN A 168 -12.21 -3.85 -16.94
CA ASN A 168 -11.57 -2.57 -16.60
C ASN A 168 -11.49 -2.32 -15.09
N TRP A 169 -11.82 -3.32 -14.28
CA TRP A 169 -11.69 -3.28 -12.83
C TRP A 169 -10.39 -3.94 -12.41
N ILE A 170 -9.54 -3.18 -11.74
CA ILE A 170 -8.26 -3.64 -11.21
C ILE A 170 -8.30 -3.72 -9.68
N TRP A 171 -7.48 -4.57 -9.09
CA TRP A 171 -7.31 -4.52 -7.63
C TRP A 171 -6.33 -3.41 -7.23
N GLY A 172 -6.63 -2.68 -6.15
CA GLY A 172 -5.73 -1.69 -5.54
C GLY A 172 -5.25 -2.09 -4.15
N ALA A 173 -6.08 -2.85 -3.44
CA ALA A 173 -5.78 -3.41 -2.13
C ALA A 173 -6.62 -4.68 -1.92
N PHE A 174 -6.28 -5.49 -0.93
CA PHE A 174 -7.03 -6.70 -0.61
C PHE A 174 -6.95 -7.06 0.87
N LYS A 175 -7.90 -7.87 1.32
CA LYS A 175 -8.05 -8.38 2.68
C LYS A 175 -8.19 -9.88 2.66
N MET A 176 -7.63 -10.54 3.65
CA MET A 176 -7.81 -11.99 3.80
C MET A 176 -7.73 -12.43 5.26
N PRO A 177 -8.40 -13.52 5.63
CA PRO A 177 -8.16 -14.20 6.91
C PRO A 177 -6.73 -14.73 6.99
N GLY A 178 -6.16 -14.82 8.19
CA GLY A 178 -4.79 -15.31 8.37
C GLY A 178 -4.59 -16.77 7.98
N HIS A 179 -5.62 -17.59 8.00
CA HIS A 179 -5.53 -18.97 7.48
C HIS A 179 -5.37 -18.97 5.94
N VAL A 180 -6.08 -18.08 5.22
CA VAL A 180 -5.93 -17.92 3.76
C VAL A 180 -4.54 -17.36 3.43
N PHE A 181 -4.03 -16.41 4.22
CA PHE A 181 -2.64 -15.95 4.10
C PHE A 181 -1.64 -17.10 4.18
N ALA A 182 -1.83 -18.01 5.17
CA ALA A 182 -0.97 -19.17 5.32
C ALA A 182 -1.11 -20.17 4.16
N GLU A 183 -2.32 -20.40 3.64
CA GLU A 183 -2.58 -21.26 2.48
C GLU A 183 -1.91 -20.71 1.21
N LEU A 184 -2.05 -19.42 0.94
CA LEU A 184 -1.40 -18.76 -0.19
C LEU A 184 0.12 -18.82 -0.09
N ARG A 185 0.69 -18.61 1.11
CA ARG A 185 2.14 -18.76 1.33
C ARG A 185 2.63 -20.18 1.08
N ASP A 186 1.90 -21.19 1.59
CA ASP A 186 2.28 -22.58 1.42
C ASP A 186 2.17 -23.01 -0.05
N LEU A 187 1.16 -22.50 -0.76
CA LEU A 187 1.04 -22.65 -2.21
C LEU A 187 2.22 -21.99 -2.96
N TRP A 188 2.56 -20.74 -2.61
CA TRP A 188 3.67 -20.02 -3.23
C TRP A 188 5.03 -20.71 -3.03
N ARG A 189 5.20 -21.41 -1.90
CA ARG A 189 6.43 -22.16 -1.58
C ARG A 189 6.54 -23.51 -2.27
N ALA A 190 5.50 -23.97 -2.96
CA ALA A 190 5.56 -25.23 -3.66
C ALA A 190 6.70 -25.22 -4.72
N PRO A 191 7.44 -26.33 -4.92
CA PRO A 191 8.66 -26.36 -5.75
C PRO A 191 8.46 -25.88 -7.19
N GLU A 192 7.26 -26.08 -7.74
CA GLU A 192 6.86 -25.68 -9.10
C GLU A 192 6.39 -24.24 -9.20
N ARG A 193 6.37 -23.51 -8.09
CA ARG A 193 5.88 -22.12 -8.02
C ARG A 193 7.05 -21.15 -7.88
N GLY A 194 6.77 -19.90 -8.06
CA GLY A 194 7.74 -18.81 -7.97
C GLY A 194 7.09 -17.51 -8.42
N ASP A 195 5.79 -17.38 -8.06
CA ASP A 195 4.98 -16.24 -8.50
C ASP A 195 5.55 -14.92 -8.00
N GLU A 196 5.87 -14.02 -8.91
CA GLU A 196 6.22 -12.63 -8.58
C GLU A 196 4.97 -11.79 -8.30
N TYR A 197 3.87 -12.09 -9.00
CA TYR A 197 2.61 -11.35 -8.96
C TYR A 197 1.57 -12.07 -8.11
N ILE A 198 0.85 -11.31 -7.29
CA ILE A 198 -0.23 -11.88 -6.48
C ILE A 198 -1.36 -12.46 -7.34
N GLY A 199 -1.64 -11.87 -8.51
CA GLY A 199 -2.68 -12.33 -9.41
C GLY A 199 -2.45 -13.75 -9.91
N THR A 200 -1.23 -14.13 -10.29
CA THR A 200 -0.91 -15.49 -10.73
C THR A 200 -1.03 -16.51 -9.61
N LEU A 201 -0.62 -16.13 -8.39
CA LEU A 201 -0.75 -16.97 -7.21
C LEU A 201 -2.23 -17.19 -6.83
N VAL A 202 -3.04 -16.12 -6.89
CA VAL A 202 -4.48 -16.20 -6.62
C VAL A 202 -5.19 -17.06 -7.64
N ASN A 203 -4.85 -16.97 -8.93
CA ASN A 203 -5.41 -17.86 -9.94
C ASN A 203 -5.12 -19.34 -9.65
N ALA A 204 -3.92 -19.65 -9.18
CA ALA A 204 -3.57 -21.01 -8.76
C ALA A 204 -4.35 -21.45 -7.49
N TYR A 205 -4.57 -20.52 -6.55
CA TYR A 205 -5.41 -20.77 -5.38
C TYR A 205 -6.87 -21.08 -5.76
N LEU A 206 -7.44 -20.30 -6.68
CA LEU A 206 -8.80 -20.52 -7.21
C LEU A 206 -8.91 -21.87 -7.93
N ALA A 207 -7.91 -22.25 -8.74
CA ALA A 207 -7.86 -23.52 -9.44
C ALA A 207 -7.82 -24.74 -8.50
N ARG A 208 -7.39 -24.56 -7.24
CA ARG A 208 -7.40 -25.59 -6.17
C ARG A 208 -8.67 -25.57 -5.32
N GLY A 209 -9.71 -24.82 -5.73
CA GLY A 209 -10.98 -24.71 -5.02
C GLY A 209 -11.02 -23.59 -3.97
N GLY A 210 -9.97 -22.75 -3.90
CA GLY A 210 -9.99 -21.52 -3.13
C GLY A 210 -11.06 -20.56 -3.61
N ARG A 211 -11.46 -19.62 -2.78
CA ARG A 211 -12.51 -18.65 -3.11
C ARG A 211 -12.02 -17.22 -2.84
N ALA A 212 -12.40 -16.31 -3.73
CA ALA A 212 -12.17 -14.88 -3.56
C ALA A 212 -13.36 -14.08 -4.10
N CYS A 213 -13.56 -12.86 -3.57
CA CYS A 213 -14.55 -11.92 -4.09
C CYS A 213 -13.90 -10.56 -4.43
N GLY A 214 -14.59 -9.79 -5.26
CA GLY A 214 -14.15 -8.44 -5.65
C GLY A 214 -15.23 -7.41 -5.35
N ILE A 215 -14.89 -6.39 -4.57
CA ILE A 215 -15.81 -5.32 -4.16
C ILE A 215 -15.51 -4.07 -4.97
N LYS A 216 -16.46 -3.63 -5.80
CA LYS A 216 -16.36 -2.45 -6.68
C LYS A 216 -16.66 -1.13 -5.94
N ALA A 217 -15.99 -0.92 -4.79
CA ALA A 217 -16.16 0.26 -3.96
C ALA A 217 -15.18 1.40 -4.32
N GLY A 218 -14.14 1.13 -5.10
CA GLY A 218 -13.17 2.12 -5.56
C GLY A 218 -13.74 3.06 -6.63
N ARG A 219 -13.30 4.33 -6.64
CA ARG A 219 -13.71 5.36 -7.64
C ARG A 219 -12.54 5.89 -8.44
N ALA A 220 -11.42 6.19 -7.79
CA ALA A 220 -10.22 6.71 -8.42
C ALA A 220 -9.00 5.97 -7.89
N TYR A 221 -8.04 5.69 -8.77
CA TYR A 221 -6.79 5.01 -8.44
C TYR A 221 -5.64 5.56 -9.28
N VAL A 222 -4.54 5.93 -8.63
CA VAL A 222 -3.34 6.45 -9.29
C VAL A 222 -2.10 5.72 -8.75
N ASP A 223 -1.31 5.12 -9.66
CA ASP A 223 0.04 4.59 -9.40
C ASP A 223 1.06 5.71 -9.52
N VAL A 224 1.71 6.07 -8.43
CA VAL A 224 2.73 7.14 -8.33
C VAL A 224 4.12 6.65 -8.77
N GLY A 225 4.26 5.38 -9.14
CA GLY A 225 5.53 4.78 -9.56
C GLY A 225 6.13 5.33 -10.86
N THR A 226 5.52 6.33 -11.50
CA THR A 226 6.02 7.05 -12.69
C THR A 226 5.87 8.55 -12.50
N LEU A 227 6.64 9.37 -13.27
CA LEU A 227 6.50 10.83 -13.23
C LEU A 227 5.10 11.29 -13.67
N HIS A 228 4.47 10.59 -14.62
CA HIS A 228 3.10 10.88 -15.03
C HIS A 228 2.12 10.60 -13.88
N GLY A 229 2.19 9.44 -13.25
CA GLY A 229 1.36 9.09 -12.10
C GLY A 229 1.59 10.00 -10.90
N TYR A 230 2.84 10.42 -10.66
CA TYR A 230 3.16 11.41 -9.63
C TYR A 230 2.38 12.74 -9.85
N ARG A 231 2.40 13.27 -11.07
CA ARG A 231 1.64 14.47 -11.41
C ARG A 231 0.13 14.28 -11.30
N ALA A 232 -0.36 13.13 -11.77
CA ALA A 232 -1.79 12.77 -11.67
C ALA A 232 -2.27 12.67 -10.21
N ALA A 233 -1.45 12.14 -9.31
CA ALA A 233 -1.77 12.06 -7.88
C ALA A 233 -1.88 13.46 -7.25
N ILE A 234 -0.98 14.38 -7.58
CA ILE A 234 -1.04 15.77 -7.10
C ILE A 234 -2.34 16.44 -7.57
N SER A 235 -2.71 16.28 -8.85
CA SER A 235 -3.96 16.84 -9.38
C SER A 235 -5.20 16.24 -8.71
N LEU A 236 -5.24 14.90 -8.57
CA LEU A 236 -6.34 14.19 -7.91
C LEU A 236 -6.55 14.67 -6.47
N LEU A 237 -5.46 14.86 -5.72
CA LEU A 237 -5.50 15.31 -4.33
C LEU A 237 -5.94 16.78 -4.21
N ALA A 238 -5.52 17.64 -5.14
CA ALA A 238 -5.95 19.04 -5.19
C ALA A 238 -7.46 19.15 -5.49
N GLU A 239 -7.98 18.36 -6.43
CA GLU A 239 -9.41 18.32 -6.79
C GLU A 239 -10.29 17.75 -5.66
N ALA A 240 -9.80 16.75 -4.96
CA ALA A 240 -10.53 16.13 -3.85
C ALA A 240 -10.66 17.06 -2.64
N GLY A 241 -10.03 18.24 -2.65
CA GLY A 241 -9.95 19.13 -1.48
C GLY A 241 -9.31 18.43 -0.29
N ALA A 242 -8.52 17.42 -0.59
CA ALA A 242 -7.96 16.49 0.37
C ALA A 242 -6.78 17.09 1.13
N THR A 243 -7.07 18.09 1.91
CA THR A 243 -6.44 18.17 3.23
C THR A 243 -7.01 16.95 3.94
N PRO A 244 -6.20 15.99 4.41
CA PRO A 244 -6.70 14.91 5.23
C PRO A 244 -7.48 15.56 6.36
N GLN A 245 -8.82 15.48 6.30
CA GLN A 245 -9.62 15.88 7.43
C GLN A 245 -9.16 14.96 8.54
N ALA A 246 -8.64 15.56 9.62
CA ALA A 246 -8.41 14.89 10.89
C ALA A 246 -9.76 14.33 11.35
N GLY A 247 -10.21 13.29 10.67
CA GLY A 247 -11.35 12.47 11.01
C GLY A 247 -10.93 11.64 12.19
N THR A 248 -11.39 12.08 13.37
CA THR A 248 -11.21 11.41 14.65
C THR A 248 -9.78 11.47 15.21
N ARG A 249 -9.63 12.26 16.25
CA ARG A 249 -8.51 12.38 17.15
C ARG A 249 -7.77 11.04 17.42
N ALA A 250 -6.95 10.58 16.51
CA ALA A 250 -5.73 9.94 16.91
C ALA A 250 -4.95 11.07 17.61
N ARG A 251 -4.66 10.96 18.89
CA ARG A 251 -3.71 11.85 19.57
C ARG A 251 -2.51 11.91 18.65
N ALA A 252 -2.17 13.12 18.19
CA ALA A 252 -0.94 13.34 17.46
C ALA A 252 0.17 12.64 18.25
N ALA A 253 0.72 11.57 17.70
CA ALA A 253 1.96 11.06 18.19
C ALA A 253 2.91 12.25 18.07
N GLU A 254 3.52 12.63 19.18
CA GLU A 254 4.60 13.60 19.14
C GLU A 254 5.59 13.02 18.13
N TRP A 255 5.74 13.71 17.01
CA TRP A 255 6.71 13.36 15.99
C TRP A 255 8.07 13.29 16.69
N PRO A 256 8.80 12.18 16.66
CA PRO A 256 10.16 12.17 17.15
C PRO A 256 10.88 13.26 16.36
N ALA A 257 11.33 14.31 17.06
CA ALA A 257 11.94 15.47 16.42
C ALA A 257 13.06 14.96 15.48
N PRO A 258 12.88 15.04 14.17
CA PRO A 258 13.94 14.69 13.26
C PRO A 258 15.05 15.74 13.48
N PHE A 259 16.24 15.27 13.76
CA PHE A 259 17.46 16.09 13.80
C PHE A 259 17.59 17.11 14.95
N LYS A 260 17.91 16.65 16.16
CA LYS A 260 18.48 17.51 17.22
C LYS A 260 19.87 18.11 16.88
N HIS A 261 20.36 17.97 15.66
CA HIS A 261 21.70 18.44 15.24
C HIS A 261 21.75 19.29 13.97
N MET A 262 20.61 19.75 13.45
CA MET A 262 20.69 20.89 12.53
C MET A 262 20.59 22.17 13.36
N HIS A 263 21.71 22.86 13.51
CA HIS A 263 21.71 24.24 13.99
C HIS A 263 20.75 25.04 13.10
N ALA A 264 19.80 25.73 13.75
CA ALA A 264 18.99 26.73 13.06
C ALA A 264 19.96 27.74 12.45
N ILE A 265 20.00 27.79 11.12
CA ILE A 265 20.64 28.90 10.40
C ILE A 265 19.78 30.11 10.75
N THR A 266 20.34 31.03 11.54
CA THR A 266 19.68 32.29 11.87
C THR A 266 19.69 33.19 10.63
N GLU A 267 18.67 34.02 10.47
CA GLU A 267 18.51 34.94 9.33
C GLU A 267 19.71 35.88 9.11
N GLU A 268 20.64 35.98 10.04
CA GLU A 268 21.87 36.81 9.93
C GLU A 268 22.97 36.17 9.05
N GLU A 269 22.94 34.87 8.76
CA GLU A 269 23.96 34.20 7.92
C GLU A 269 23.68 34.25 6.41
N VAL A 270 22.53 34.75 5.97
CA VAL A 270 22.16 34.84 4.55
C VAL A 270 22.64 36.12 3.85
N GLN A 271 23.21 37.11 4.58
CA GLN A 271 23.62 38.38 3.99
C GLN A 271 25.09 38.49 3.57
N VAL A 272 25.89 37.45 3.67
CA VAL A 272 27.29 37.47 3.21
C VAL A 272 27.61 36.26 2.33
N ARG A 273 27.18 36.31 1.09
CA ARG A 273 27.90 35.79 -0.09
C ARG A 273 27.19 36.17 -1.39
#